data_3533963d97f52b3474ade847cc385dfb
#
_entry.id   3533963d97f52b3474ade847cc385dfb
#
_cell.length_a   1.000
_cell.length_b   1.000
_cell.length_c   1.000
_cell.angle_alpha   90.00
_cell.angle_beta   90.00
_cell.angle_gamma   90.00
#
_symmetry.space_group_name_H-M   'P 1'
#
loop_
_entity.id
_entity.type
_entity.pdbx_description
1 polymer ?
#
loop_
_entity_poly.entity_id
_entity_poly.type
_entity_poly.pdbx_seq_one_letter_code
_entity_poly.pdbx_strand_id
1 'polypeptide(L)'
;MTLFNDLACVSIAVRSIREALPAYTEGLGLVVGSDIQTSPRGFGLRWIELGNGRENFLELLEPTGEGSLIEKFLDRPGRSSVYQVRLSVKDLDLTLAALQARGVRVIRGQDVPGQPRLGWIRPASTHGVLFELLEAEGL
;
A
#
# COMPACT_ATOMS: atom_id res chain seq x y z
N MET A 1 19.96 2.52 15.07
CA MET A 1 18.61 3.08 15.10
C MET A 1 17.82 2.59 13.90
N THR A 2 16.67 2.01 14.13
CA THR A 2 15.78 1.62 13.04
C THR A 2 14.94 2.81 12.59
N LEU A 3 14.70 2.92 11.29
CA LEU A 3 13.89 3.98 10.71
C LEU A 3 12.41 3.62 10.70
N PHE A 4 12.10 2.33 10.80
CA PHE A 4 10.75 1.81 10.63
C PHE A 4 10.18 1.33 11.95
N ASN A 5 8.86 1.50 12.12
CA ASN A 5 8.14 0.99 13.28
C ASN A 5 7.77 -0.48 13.07
N ASP A 6 7.00 -0.76 12.03
CA ASP A 6 6.57 -2.12 11.74
C ASP A 6 5.96 -2.23 10.34
N LEU A 7 5.54 -3.46 10.01
CA LEU A 7 4.79 -3.75 8.80
C LEU A 7 3.35 -3.31 8.99
N ALA A 8 2.87 -2.38 8.18
CA ALA A 8 1.51 -1.87 8.29
C ALA A 8 0.52 -2.76 7.54
N CYS A 9 0.78 -3.06 6.27
CA CYS A 9 -0.05 -3.98 5.51
C CYS A 9 0.63 -4.45 4.23
N VAL A 10 0.07 -5.48 3.62
CA VAL A 10 0.40 -5.93 2.26
C VAL A 10 -0.77 -5.59 1.36
N SER A 11 -0.50 -4.93 0.23
CA SER A 11 -1.51 -4.51 -0.73
C SER A 11 -1.53 -5.46 -1.92
N ILE A 12 -2.69 -6.01 -2.24
CA ILE A 12 -2.90 -6.97 -3.32
C ILE A 12 -3.79 -6.30 -4.37
N ALA A 13 -3.31 -6.27 -5.61
CA ALA A 13 -4.06 -5.70 -6.73
C ALA A 13 -4.99 -6.76 -7.32
N VAL A 14 -6.25 -6.40 -7.51
CA VAL A 14 -7.27 -7.24 -8.13
C VAL A 14 -8.05 -6.42 -9.15
N ARG A 15 -8.64 -7.07 -10.12
CA ARG A 15 -9.46 -6.36 -11.10
C ARG A 15 -10.80 -5.91 -10.53
N SER A 16 -11.33 -6.67 -9.58
CA SER A 16 -12.60 -6.36 -8.90
C SER A 16 -12.52 -6.83 -7.46
N ILE A 17 -12.66 -5.90 -6.53
CA ILE A 17 -12.74 -6.22 -5.10
C ILE A 17 -13.91 -7.14 -4.85
N ARG A 18 -15.06 -6.83 -5.45
CA ARG A 18 -16.28 -7.62 -5.27
C ARG A 18 -16.10 -9.08 -5.67
N GLU A 19 -15.44 -9.31 -6.80
CA GLU A 19 -15.21 -10.68 -7.29
C GLU A 19 -14.12 -11.41 -6.50
N ALA A 20 -13.09 -10.70 -6.07
CA ALA A 20 -11.98 -11.30 -5.33
C ALA A 20 -12.30 -11.58 -3.86
N LEU A 21 -13.16 -10.76 -3.27
CA LEU A 21 -13.41 -10.76 -1.83
C LEU A 21 -13.77 -12.13 -1.23
N PRO A 22 -14.64 -12.96 -1.86
CA PRO A 22 -14.99 -14.27 -1.29
C PRO A 22 -13.79 -15.19 -1.06
N ALA A 23 -12.76 -15.12 -1.91
CA ALA A 23 -11.55 -15.95 -1.70
C ALA A 23 -10.87 -15.63 -0.38
N TYR A 24 -10.93 -14.37 0.03
CA TYR A 24 -10.27 -13.90 1.26
C TYR A 24 -11.17 -14.06 2.50
N THR A 25 -12.46 -13.79 2.36
CA THR A 25 -13.38 -13.87 3.51
C THR A 25 -13.89 -15.29 3.74
N GLU A 26 -14.45 -15.92 2.74
CA GLU A 26 -14.96 -17.29 2.84
C GLU A 26 -13.84 -18.32 2.76
N GLY A 27 -12.89 -18.11 1.84
CA GLY A 27 -11.77 -19.02 1.65
C GLY A 27 -10.75 -18.99 2.77
N LEU A 28 -10.24 -17.81 3.11
CA LEU A 28 -9.19 -17.67 4.13
C LEU A 28 -9.73 -17.32 5.52
N GLY A 29 -11.00 -16.96 5.63
CA GLY A 29 -11.59 -16.58 6.90
C GLY A 29 -11.20 -15.19 7.39
N LEU A 30 -10.71 -14.33 6.49
CA LEU A 30 -10.36 -12.95 6.87
C LEU A 30 -11.64 -12.12 7.07
N VAL A 31 -11.51 -11.10 7.88
CA VAL A 31 -12.62 -10.21 8.26
C VAL A 31 -12.46 -8.87 7.57
N VAL A 32 -13.54 -8.39 6.94
CA VAL A 32 -13.57 -7.04 6.34
C VAL A 32 -13.48 -6.02 7.47
N GLY A 33 -12.50 -5.12 7.37
CA GLY A 33 -12.22 -4.11 8.39
C GLY A 33 -12.58 -2.69 8.00
N SER A 34 -13.07 -2.48 6.77
CA SER A 34 -13.46 -1.15 6.31
C SER A 34 -14.52 -1.26 5.22
N ASP A 35 -15.16 -0.15 4.90
CA ASP A 35 -15.91 -0.01 3.65
C ASP A 35 -14.94 0.14 2.48
N ILE A 36 -15.44 -0.04 1.26
CA ILE A 36 -14.64 0.25 0.06
C ILE A 36 -14.45 1.75 -0.01
N GLN A 37 -13.21 2.18 -0.11
CA GLN A 37 -12.83 3.59 -0.15
C GLN A 37 -12.18 3.93 -1.48
N THR A 38 -12.34 5.18 -1.93
CA THR A 38 -11.68 5.68 -3.13
C THR A 38 -10.51 6.55 -2.70
N SER A 39 -9.36 6.38 -3.36
CA SER A 39 -8.19 7.16 -3.05
C SER A 39 -8.42 8.65 -3.33
N PRO A 40 -8.17 9.54 -2.35
CA PRO A 40 -8.28 10.97 -2.57
C PRO A 40 -7.06 11.57 -3.27
N ARG A 41 -6.06 10.74 -3.60
CA ARG A 41 -4.77 11.19 -4.14
C ARG A 41 -4.69 11.16 -5.66
N GLY A 42 -5.78 10.81 -6.35
CA GLY A 42 -5.79 10.76 -7.80
C GLY A 42 -5.04 9.56 -8.40
N PHE A 43 -4.79 8.52 -7.61
CA PHE A 43 -4.10 7.32 -8.08
C PHE A 43 -4.99 6.41 -8.92
N GLY A 44 -6.28 6.69 -8.98
CA GLY A 44 -7.23 5.89 -9.76
C GLY A 44 -7.46 4.52 -9.16
N LEU A 45 -7.59 4.43 -7.84
CA LEU A 45 -7.82 3.17 -7.16
C LEU A 45 -8.85 3.27 -6.04
N ARG A 46 -9.49 2.13 -5.78
CA ARG A 46 -10.30 1.90 -4.58
C ARG A 46 -9.67 0.78 -3.78
N TRP A 47 -9.90 0.76 -2.48
CA TRP A 47 -9.38 -0.29 -1.61
C TRP A 47 -10.36 -0.69 -0.54
N ILE A 48 -10.16 -1.89 0.00
CA ILE A 48 -10.83 -2.39 1.18
C ILE A 48 -9.80 -3.02 2.11
N GLU A 49 -9.98 -2.85 3.40
CA GLU A 49 -9.07 -3.41 4.39
C GLU A 49 -9.59 -4.73 4.93
N LEU A 50 -8.69 -5.68 5.12
CA LEU A 50 -8.97 -7.02 5.64
C LEU A 50 -8.03 -7.34 6.78
N GLY A 51 -8.51 -8.15 7.70
CA GLY A 51 -7.69 -8.59 8.83
C GLY A 51 -8.34 -9.73 9.61
N ASN A 52 -8.12 -9.71 10.90
CA ASN A 52 -8.59 -10.77 11.81
C ASN A 52 -9.74 -10.33 12.72
N GLY A 53 -10.33 -9.17 12.47
CA GLY A 53 -11.38 -8.60 13.32
C GLY A 53 -10.86 -7.65 14.39
N ARG A 54 -9.54 -7.63 14.63
CA ARG A 54 -8.89 -6.71 15.57
C ARG A 54 -7.90 -5.80 14.87
N GLU A 55 -7.13 -6.35 13.94
CA GLU A 55 -6.14 -5.62 13.15
C GLU A 55 -6.37 -5.86 11.68
N ASN A 56 -6.16 -4.82 10.86
CA ASN A 56 -6.16 -4.91 9.42
C ASN A 56 -4.72 -4.99 8.95
N PHE A 57 -4.38 -6.00 8.15
CA PHE A 57 -3.01 -6.23 7.69
C PHE A 57 -2.90 -6.55 6.21
N LEU A 58 -4.04 -6.64 5.53
CA LEU A 58 -4.11 -6.78 4.08
C LEU A 58 -5.04 -5.73 3.52
N GLU A 59 -4.81 -5.31 2.29
CA GLU A 59 -5.78 -4.54 1.55
C GLU A 59 -5.87 -5.05 0.12
N LEU A 60 -7.07 -5.01 -0.43
CA LEU A 60 -7.29 -5.26 -1.84
C LEU A 60 -7.44 -3.92 -2.55
N LEU A 61 -6.75 -3.77 -3.67
CA LEU A 61 -6.80 -2.57 -4.50
C LEU A 61 -7.44 -2.92 -5.83
N GLU A 62 -8.35 -2.10 -6.31
CA GLU A 62 -8.90 -2.23 -7.65
C GLU A 62 -8.77 -0.92 -8.42
N PRO A 63 -8.64 -0.96 -9.77
CA PRO A 63 -8.59 0.27 -10.56
C PRO A 63 -9.96 0.93 -10.64
N THR A 64 -9.99 2.28 -10.69
CA THR A 64 -11.22 3.04 -10.90
C THR A 64 -11.50 3.29 -12.38
N GLY A 65 -10.55 3.00 -13.28
CA GLY A 65 -10.73 3.23 -14.70
C GLY A 65 -9.43 3.12 -15.46
N GLU A 66 -9.48 3.42 -16.75
CA GLU A 66 -8.33 3.36 -17.63
C GLU A 66 -7.21 4.30 -17.19
N GLY A 67 -5.97 3.89 -17.38
CA GLY A 67 -4.79 4.68 -17.02
C GLY A 67 -4.40 4.61 -15.55
N SER A 68 -5.15 3.89 -14.74
CA SER A 68 -4.81 3.65 -13.34
C SER A 68 -3.47 2.90 -13.23
N LEU A 69 -2.68 3.24 -12.21
CA LEU A 69 -1.44 2.51 -11.93
C LEU A 69 -1.71 1.04 -11.61
N ILE A 70 -2.85 0.75 -10.98
CA ILE A 70 -3.25 -0.62 -10.65
C ILE A 70 -3.59 -1.41 -11.91
N GLU A 71 -4.29 -0.78 -12.85
CA GLU A 71 -4.59 -1.41 -14.13
C GLU A 71 -3.32 -1.76 -14.90
N LYS A 72 -2.38 -0.83 -14.98
CA LYS A 72 -1.09 -1.08 -15.62
C LYS A 72 -0.32 -2.22 -14.95
N PHE A 73 -0.36 -2.27 -13.63
CA PHE A 73 0.26 -3.35 -12.87
C PHE A 73 -0.37 -4.71 -13.21
N LEU A 74 -1.70 -4.78 -13.22
CA LEU A 74 -2.43 -6.01 -13.51
C LEU A 74 -2.23 -6.50 -14.95
N ASP A 75 -1.97 -5.60 -15.88
CA ASP A 75 -1.76 -5.94 -17.28
C ASP A 75 -0.36 -6.51 -17.56
N ARG A 76 0.55 -6.47 -16.60
CA ARG A 76 1.91 -7.01 -16.78
C ARG A 76 1.92 -8.51 -16.71
N PRO A 77 2.40 -9.22 -17.75
CA PRO A 77 2.44 -10.68 -17.74
C PRO A 77 3.42 -11.23 -16.69
N GLY A 78 3.07 -12.38 -16.12
CA GLY A 78 3.95 -13.13 -15.22
C GLY A 78 4.18 -12.51 -13.85
N ARG A 79 3.40 -11.52 -13.45
CA ARG A 79 3.58 -10.87 -12.15
C ARG A 79 2.69 -11.46 -11.08
N SER A 80 3.18 -11.39 -9.83
CA SER A 80 2.37 -11.60 -8.64
C SER A 80 1.31 -10.50 -8.53
N SER A 81 0.21 -10.80 -7.86
CA SER A 81 -0.81 -9.82 -7.51
C SER A 81 -0.41 -8.93 -6.31
N VAL A 82 0.68 -9.25 -5.63
CA VAL A 82 1.18 -8.39 -4.55
C VAL A 82 1.72 -7.10 -5.17
N TYR A 83 1.05 -5.99 -4.86
CA TYR A 83 1.38 -4.71 -5.45
C TYR A 83 2.45 -3.97 -4.66
N GLN A 84 2.28 -3.88 -3.35
CA GLN A 84 3.23 -3.18 -2.48
C GLN A 84 3.19 -3.70 -1.06
N VAL A 85 4.24 -3.39 -0.32
CA VAL A 85 4.33 -3.61 1.12
C VAL A 85 4.37 -2.23 1.78
N ARG A 86 3.51 -2.00 2.77
CA ARG A 86 3.45 -0.74 3.49
C ARG A 86 4.15 -0.89 4.83
N LEU A 87 5.10 0.01 5.09
CA LEU A 87 5.82 0.07 6.35
C LEU A 87 5.45 1.37 7.06
N SER A 88 5.28 1.33 8.37
CA SER A 88 5.04 2.53 9.13
C SER A 88 6.35 3.16 9.61
N VAL A 89 6.38 4.49 9.63
CA VAL A 89 7.53 5.27 10.11
C VAL A 89 7.03 6.36 11.04
N LYS A 90 7.85 6.74 11.99
CA LYS A 90 7.48 7.79 12.95
C LYS A 90 7.58 9.19 12.35
N ASP A 91 8.64 9.44 11.59
CA ASP A 91 8.90 10.74 10.96
C ASP A 91 9.26 10.48 9.49
N LEU A 92 8.32 10.80 8.61
CA LEU A 92 8.48 10.51 7.19
C LEU A 92 9.64 11.28 6.56
N ASP A 93 9.71 12.60 6.80
CA ASP A 93 10.74 13.41 6.16
C ASP A 93 12.15 13.04 6.63
N LEU A 94 12.31 12.75 7.90
CA LEU A 94 13.59 12.28 8.45
C LEU A 94 13.96 10.94 7.86
N THR A 95 13.00 10.03 7.74
CA THR A 95 13.23 8.68 7.15
C THR A 95 13.64 8.79 5.69
N LEU A 96 12.93 9.61 4.91
CA LEU A 96 13.25 9.79 3.50
C LEU A 96 14.63 10.39 3.32
N ALA A 97 15.00 11.38 4.14
CA ALA A 97 16.33 11.98 4.08
C ALA A 97 17.43 10.96 4.41
N ALA A 98 17.21 10.15 5.44
CA ALA A 98 18.17 9.10 5.83
C ALA A 98 18.34 8.05 4.72
N LEU A 99 17.24 7.63 4.09
CA LEU A 99 17.29 6.66 2.98
C LEU A 99 18.02 7.25 1.78
N GLN A 100 17.72 8.50 1.45
CA GLN A 100 18.36 9.20 0.34
C GLN A 100 19.88 9.32 0.55
N ALA A 101 20.32 9.58 1.77
CA ALA A 101 21.73 9.64 2.11
C ALA A 101 22.44 8.30 1.93
N ARG A 102 21.70 7.19 1.96
CA ARG A 102 22.21 5.83 1.72
C ARG A 102 22.11 5.41 0.26
N GLY A 103 21.69 6.30 -0.65
CA GLY A 103 21.57 5.99 -2.06
C GLY A 103 20.25 5.32 -2.45
N VAL A 104 19.29 5.25 -1.53
CA VAL A 104 17.96 4.68 -1.83
C VAL A 104 17.12 5.71 -2.56
N ARG A 105 16.46 5.30 -3.64
CA ARG A 105 15.57 6.20 -4.39
C ARG A 105 14.19 6.24 -3.75
N VAL A 106 13.82 7.45 -3.35
CA VAL A 106 12.56 7.67 -2.64
C VAL A 106 11.73 8.74 -3.35
N ILE A 107 10.42 8.66 -3.13
CA ILE A 107 9.47 9.68 -3.60
C ILE A 107 8.67 10.15 -2.40
N ARG A 108 8.56 11.45 -2.25
CA ARG A 108 7.71 12.07 -1.22
C ARG A 108 6.33 12.33 -1.83
N GLY A 109 5.28 11.78 -1.24
CA GLY A 109 3.91 12.08 -1.65
C GLY A 109 3.50 13.50 -1.24
N GLN A 110 2.52 14.04 -1.96
CA GLN A 110 1.93 15.31 -1.57
C GLN A 110 1.05 15.14 -0.34
N ASP A 111 1.06 16.12 0.56
CA ASP A 111 0.20 16.07 1.72
C ASP A 111 -1.25 16.35 1.32
N VAL A 112 -2.16 15.54 1.90
CA VAL A 112 -3.59 15.69 1.71
C VAL A 112 -4.22 15.88 3.07
N PRO A 113 -5.00 16.97 3.27
CA PRO A 113 -5.62 17.23 4.58
C PRO A 113 -6.44 16.02 5.07
N GLY A 114 -6.25 15.66 6.33
CA GLY A 114 -6.93 14.54 6.95
C GLY A 114 -6.40 13.17 6.58
N GLN A 115 -5.37 13.09 5.75
CA GLN A 115 -4.75 11.83 5.34
C GLN A 115 -3.34 11.70 5.92
N PRO A 116 -2.87 10.48 6.19
CA PRO A 116 -1.49 10.27 6.63
C PRO A 116 -0.50 10.75 5.57
N ARG A 117 0.69 11.16 6.02
CA ARG A 117 1.78 11.51 5.11
C ARG A 117 2.40 10.23 4.55
N LEU A 118 2.62 10.22 3.25
CA LEU A 118 3.10 9.05 2.51
C LEU A 118 4.35 9.34 1.73
N GLY A 119 5.17 8.31 1.58
CA GLY A 119 6.29 8.29 0.66
C GLY A 119 6.49 6.89 0.11
N TRP A 120 7.38 6.75 -0.85
CA TRP A 120 7.64 5.45 -1.48
C TRP A 120 9.13 5.24 -1.67
N ILE A 121 9.54 3.97 -1.56
CA ILE A 121 10.85 3.51 -2.00
C ILE A 121 10.65 2.90 -3.38
N ARG A 122 11.40 3.38 -4.38
CA ARG A 122 11.27 2.88 -5.74
C ARG A 122 11.74 1.43 -5.84
N PRO A 123 11.04 0.59 -6.62
CA PRO A 123 11.40 -0.82 -6.78
C PRO A 123 12.85 -1.04 -7.24
N ALA A 124 13.43 -0.11 -7.98
CA ALA A 124 14.82 -0.23 -8.43
C ALA A 124 15.79 -0.33 -7.26
N SER A 125 15.48 0.25 -6.11
CA SER A 125 16.35 0.20 -4.92
C SER A 125 16.17 -1.06 -4.09
N THR A 126 15.12 -1.85 -4.34
CA THR A 126 14.73 -2.99 -3.50
C THR A 126 14.51 -4.26 -4.31
N HIS A 127 15.14 -4.36 -5.48
CA HIS A 127 15.05 -5.54 -6.35
C HIS A 127 13.61 -5.86 -6.80
N GLY A 128 12.84 -4.83 -7.09
CA GLY A 128 11.53 -4.98 -7.72
C GLY A 128 10.33 -4.89 -6.80
N VAL A 129 10.51 -4.60 -5.52
CA VAL A 129 9.42 -4.46 -4.57
C VAL A 129 9.12 -2.98 -4.31
N LEU A 130 7.87 -2.58 -4.50
CA LEU A 130 7.43 -1.23 -4.12
C LEU A 130 7.12 -1.21 -2.62
N PHE A 131 7.75 -0.30 -1.90
CA PHE A 131 7.42 -0.05 -0.49
C PHE A 131 6.75 1.30 -0.36
N GLU A 132 5.60 1.33 0.29
CA GLU A 132 4.95 2.57 0.69
C GLU A 132 5.27 2.83 2.16
N LEU A 133 5.64 4.07 2.47
CA LEU A 133 5.94 4.49 3.83
C LEU A 133 4.81 5.36 4.34
N LEU A 134 4.26 4.98 5.48
CA LEU A 134 3.14 5.67 6.11
C LEU A 134 3.62 6.27 7.42
N GLU A 135 3.47 7.58 7.57
CA GLU A 135 3.78 8.22 8.85
C GLU A 135 2.69 7.88 9.86
N ALA A 136 3.10 7.25 10.94
CA ALA A 136 2.20 6.87 12.03
C ALA A 136 3.01 6.83 13.33
N GLU A 137 2.33 7.07 14.44
CA GLU A 137 2.99 6.91 15.72
C GLU A 137 3.30 5.43 15.97
N GLY A 138 4.51 5.18 16.45
CA GLY A 138 4.92 3.83 16.83
C GLY A 138 4.19 3.34 18.08
N LEU A 139 4.07 2.04 18.20
CA LEU A 139 3.54 1.40 19.40
C LEU A 139 4.56 1.42 20.52
#